data_8e51b258ed5a2c3bc4b46e5a8cf7167d
#
_entry.id   8e51b258ed5a2c3bc4b46e5a8cf7167d
#
_cell.length_a   1.000
_cell.length_b   1.000
_cell.length_c   1.000
_cell.angle_alpha   90.00
_cell.angle_beta   90.00
_cell.angle_gamma   90.00
#
_symmetry.space_group_name_H-M   'P 1'
#
loop_
_entity.id
_entity.type
_entity.pdbx_description
1 polymer ?
#
loop_
_entity_poly.entity_id
_entity_poly.type
_entity_poly.pdbx_seq_one_letter_code
_entity_poly.pdbx_strand_id
1 'polypeptide(L)'
;MNLADILRALANERRLLILEWLRDPRAHFPPQRDGDLVEDGVCGLFIAEKLNVTQPTLSEHMKILTQAGLVTGKRIKQWTFYRRDEDAISAAKAHIAEGI
;
A
#
# COMPACT_ATOMS: atom_id res chain seq x y z
N MET A 1 7.94 12.37 -9.25
CA MET A 1 6.69 12.16 -8.48
C MET A 1 5.69 13.23 -8.91
N ASN A 2 4.52 12.84 -9.38
CA ASN A 2 3.50 13.75 -9.92
C ASN A 2 2.46 14.06 -8.85
N LEU A 3 2.23 15.34 -8.55
CA LEU A 3 1.30 15.76 -7.49
C LEU A 3 -0.13 15.29 -7.73
N ALA A 4 -0.62 15.38 -8.96
CA ALA A 4 -1.99 14.93 -9.27
C ALA A 4 -2.16 13.42 -9.07
N ASP A 5 -1.15 12.63 -9.40
CA ASP A 5 -1.18 11.18 -9.19
C ASP A 5 -1.18 10.84 -7.69
N ILE A 6 -0.39 11.55 -6.91
CA ILE A 6 -0.37 11.39 -5.44
C ILE A 6 -1.75 11.70 -4.88
N LEU A 7 -2.31 12.84 -5.24
CA LEU A 7 -3.63 13.26 -4.71
C LEU A 7 -4.73 12.30 -5.14
N ARG A 8 -4.69 11.81 -6.37
CA ARG A 8 -5.66 10.81 -6.85
C ARG A 8 -5.54 9.51 -6.05
N ALA A 9 -4.32 9.05 -5.79
CA ALA A 9 -4.10 7.84 -5.01
C ALA A 9 -4.62 7.98 -3.57
N LEU A 10 -4.50 9.16 -2.98
CA LEU A 10 -4.94 9.43 -1.61
C LEU A 10 -6.43 9.74 -1.50
N ALA A 11 -7.09 10.17 -2.57
CA ALA A 11 -8.50 10.58 -2.54
C ALA A 11 -9.44 9.36 -2.64
N ASN A 12 -9.27 8.39 -1.77
CA ASN A 12 -10.08 7.17 -1.72
C ASN A 12 -9.97 6.54 -0.33
N GLU A 13 -11.11 6.30 0.32
CA GLU A 13 -11.14 5.77 1.69
C GLU A 13 -10.43 4.43 1.84
N ARG A 14 -10.62 3.52 0.88
CA ARG A 14 -9.99 2.20 0.92
C ARG A 14 -8.47 2.31 0.83
N ARG A 15 -7.96 3.16 -0.05
CA ARG A 15 -6.51 3.34 -0.17
C ARG A 15 -5.92 4.02 1.07
N LEU A 16 -6.63 4.94 1.69
CA LEU A 16 -6.18 5.53 2.95
C LEU A 16 -6.12 4.47 4.07
N LEU A 17 -7.10 3.58 4.14
CA LEU A 17 -7.08 2.47 5.10
C LEU A 17 -5.90 1.53 4.84
N ILE A 18 -5.65 1.18 3.59
CA ILE A 18 -4.51 0.33 3.23
C ILE A 18 -3.21 0.97 3.73
N LEU A 19 -3.00 2.24 3.46
CA LEU A 19 -1.80 2.95 3.90
C LEU A 19 -1.68 2.98 5.42
N GLU A 20 -2.80 3.18 6.14
CA GLU A 20 -2.81 3.15 7.60
C GLU A 20 -2.40 1.77 8.13
N TRP A 21 -2.98 0.69 7.59
CA TRP A 21 -2.64 -0.66 8.02
C TRP A 21 -1.19 -1.03 7.71
N LEU A 22 -0.68 -0.63 6.56
CA LEU A 22 0.69 -0.93 6.16
C LEU A 22 1.73 -0.09 6.92
N ARG A 23 1.32 0.95 7.63
CA ARG A 23 2.23 1.72 8.49
C ARG A 23 2.71 0.88 9.67
N ASP A 24 1.83 0.07 10.24
CA ASP A 24 2.14 -0.84 11.34
C ASP A 24 1.44 -2.19 11.08
N PRO A 25 2.01 -3.00 10.17
CA PRO A 25 1.31 -4.21 9.73
C PRO A 25 1.11 -5.24 10.84
N ARG A 26 2.00 -5.30 11.83
CA ARG A 26 1.85 -6.25 12.94
C ARG A 26 0.64 -5.96 13.82
N ALA A 27 0.21 -4.70 13.87
CA ALA A 27 -0.98 -4.30 14.62
C ALA A 27 -2.29 -4.69 13.91
N HIS A 28 -2.24 -4.98 12.61
CA HIS A 28 -3.43 -5.16 11.79
C HIS A 28 -3.57 -6.52 11.12
N PHE A 29 -2.49 -7.28 11.00
CA PHE A 29 -2.48 -8.56 10.29
C PHE A 29 -1.86 -9.67 11.10
N PRO A 30 -2.37 -10.93 10.95
CA PRO A 30 -1.73 -12.07 11.57
C PRO A 30 -0.40 -12.41 10.90
N PRO A 31 0.47 -13.21 11.57
CA PRO A 31 1.70 -13.67 10.93
C PRO A 31 1.43 -14.40 9.62
N GLN A 32 2.34 -14.25 8.67
CA GLN A 32 2.26 -14.87 7.36
C GLN A 32 3.19 -16.07 7.25
N ARG A 33 2.90 -16.93 6.27
CA ARG A 33 3.67 -18.13 6.03
C ARG A 33 4.91 -17.88 5.16
N ASP A 34 4.75 -17.18 4.03
CA ASP A 34 5.79 -17.06 3.00
C ASP A 34 6.54 -15.74 3.03
N GLY A 35 6.20 -14.82 3.92
CA GLY A 35 6.85 -13.52 4.01
C GLY A 35 6.70 -12.92 5.40
N ASP A 36 7.66 -12.07 5.77
CA ASP A 36 7.60 -11.30 7.00
C ASP A 36 6.76 -10.03 6.77
N LEU A 37 5.85 -9.73 7.68
CA LEU A 37 4.94 -8.57 7.56
C LEU A 37 5.68 -7.24 7.36
N VAL A 38 6.84 -7.08 7.99
CA VAL A 38 7.61 -5.84 7.95
C VAL A 38 8.65 -5.86 6.84
N GLU A 39 9.49 -6.90 6.79
CA GLU A 39 10.60 -7.01 5.83
C GLU A 39 10.10 -7.14 4.39
N ASP A 40 9.11 -8.00 4.17
CA ASP A 40 8.58 -8.30 2.84
C ASP A 40 7.32 -7.51 2.53
N GLY A 41 6.52 -7.25 3.54
CA GLY A 41 5.22 -6.61 3.42
C GLY A 41 4.07 -7.58 3.66
N VAL A 42 2.86 -7.12 3.39
CA VAL A 42 1.62 -7.87 3.64
C VAL A 42 1.12 -8.47 2.34
N CYS A 43 0.79 -9.76 2.38
CA CYS A 43 0.19 -10.47 1.26
C CYS A 43 -1.11 -9.77 0.80
N GLY A 44 -1.25 -9.56 -0.49
CA GLY A 44 -2.44 -8.93 -1.07
C GLY A 44 -3.74 -9.63 -0.69
N LEU A 45 -3.72 -10.96 -0.55
CA LEU A 45 -4.88 -11.72 -0.09
C LEU A 45 -5.37 -11.25 1.28
N PHE A 46 -4.46 -11.04 2.23
CA PHE A 46 -4.81 -10.57 3.57
C PHE A 46 -5.40 -9.16 3.56
N ILE A 47 -4.83 -8.30 2.71
CA ILE A 47 -5.36 -6.93 2.56
C ILE A 47 -6.77 -6.97 1.96
N ALA A 48 -6.99 -7.79 0.94
CA ALA A 48 -8.30 -7.94 0.31
C ALA A 48 -9.35 -8.45 1.31
N GLU A 49 -8.99 -9.45 2.11
CA GLU A 49 -9.88 -10.00 3.14
C GLU A 49 -10.24 -8.96 4.19
N LYS A 50 -9.25 -8.23 4.69
CA LYS A 50 -9.49 -7.19 5.70
C LYS A 50 -10.34 -6.05 5.15
N LEU A 51 -10.13 -5.68 3.90
CA LEU A 51 -10.88 -4.63 3.22
C LEU A 51 -12.27 -5.11 2.77
N ASN A 52 -12.49 -6.41 2.80
CA ASN A 52 -13.71 -7.07 2.32
C ASN A 52 -14.00 -6.76 0.85
N VAL A 53 -13.00 -6.91 0.01
CA VAL A 53 -13.10 -6.75 -1.44
C VAL A 53 -12.52 -7.97 -2.15
N THR A 54 -12.81 -8.11 -3.43
CA THR A 54 -12.22 -9.16 -4.26
C THR A 54 -10.74 -8.87 -4.53
N GLN A 55 -9.98 -9.90 -4.89
CA GLN A 55 -8.58 -9.71 -5.26
C GLN A 55 -8.40 -8.79 -6.49
N PRO A 56 -9.21 -8.89 -7.56
CA PRO A 56 -9.11 -7.92 -8.66
C PRO A 56 -9.33 -6.48 -8.23
N THR A 57 -10.29 -6.22 -7.34
CA THR A 57 -10.52 -4.88 -6.80
C THR A 57 -9.33 -4.39 -5.99
N LEU A 58 -8.76 -5.25 -5.15
CA LEU A 58 -7.56 -4.89 -4.42
C LEU A 58 -6.39 -4.59 -5.36
N SER A 59 -6.18 -5.42 -6.37
CA SER A 59 -5.11 -5.24 -7.33
C SER A 59 -5.18 -3.87 -8.01
N GLU A 60 -6.37 -3.38 -8.33
CA GLU A 60 -6.54 -2.03 -8.87
C GLU A 60 -6.12 -0.95 -7.88
N HIS A 61 -6.50 -1.07 -6.61
CA HIS A 61 -6.05 -0.14 -5.58
C HIS A 61 -4.54 -0.16 -5.40
N MET A 62 -3.95 -1.34 -5.37
CA MET A 62 -2.49 -1.48 -5.20
C MET A 62 -1.73 -0.96 -6.42
N LYS A 63 -2.28 -1.15 -7.62
CA LYS A 63 -1.70 -0.59 -8.84
C LYS A 63 -1.64 0.93 -8.77
N ILE A 64 -2.71 1.58 -8.34
CA ILE A 64 -2.75 3.03 -8.20
C ILE A 64 -1.72 3.51 -7.16
N LEU A 65 -1.65 2.83 -6.01
CA LEU A 65 -0.69 3.17 -4.96
C LEU A 65 0.76 2.96 -5.39
N THR A 66 1.05 1.88 -6.12
CA THR A 66 2.40 1.60 -6.61
C THR A 66 2.81 2.56 -7.73
N GLN A 67 1.90 2.90 -8.63
CA GLN A 67 2.18 3.89 -9.69
C GLN A 67 2.44 5.28 -9.12
N ALA A 68 1.78 5.63 -8.02
CA ALA A 68 2.05 6.89 -7.31
C ALA A 68 3.35 6.85 -6.49
N GLY A 69 4.00 5.69 -6.40
CA GLY A 69 5.26 5.53 -5.68
C GLY A 69 5.14 5.39 -4.18
N LEU A 70 3.92 5.26 -3.64
CA LEU A 70 3.68 5.24 -2.19
C LEU A 70 3.87 3.86 -1.56
N VAL A 71 3.74 2.82 -2.37
CA VAL A 71 3.80 1.42 -1.95
C VAL A 71 4.67 0.65 -2.93
N THR A 72 5.39 -0.35 -2.45
CA THR A 72 6.14 -1.28 -3.29
C THR A 72 5.56 -2.69 -3.17
N GLY A 73 5.59 -3.43 -4.27
CA GLY A 73 5.18 -4.83 -4.30
C GLY A 73 6.37 -5.75 -4.52
N LYS A 74 6.40 -6.87 -3.80
CA LYS A 74 7.44 -7.89 -3.92
C LYS A 74 6.79 -9.24 -4.18
N ARG A 75 7.21 -9.91 -5.25
CA ARG A 75 6.69 -11.23 -5.60
C ARG A 75 7.51 -12.31 -4.89
N ILE A 76 6.81 -13.18 -4.13
CA ILE A 76 7.38 -14.37 -3.52
C ILE A 76 6.45 -15.52 -3.90
N LYS A 77 6.94 -16.51 -4.67
CA LYS A 77 6.12 -17.59 -5.22
C LYS A 77 4.96 -17.00 -6.04
N GLN A 78 3.72 -17.41 -5.79
CA GLN A 78 2.53 -16.88 -6.49
C GLN A 78 1.95 -15.65 -5.82
N TRP A 79 2.52 -15.19 -4.70
CA TRP A 79 1.96 -14.13 -3.88
C TRP A 79 2.68 -12.81 -4.10
N THR A 80 1.97 -11.69 -4.03
CA THR A 80 2.55 -10.36 -4.00
C THR A 80 2.38 -9.78 -2.60
N PHE A 81 3.47 -9.28 -2.03
CA PHE A 81 3.54 -8.68 -0.71
C PHE A 81 3.77 -7.19 -0.86
N TYR A 82 3.01 -6.39 -0.14
CA TYR A 82 3.03 -4.94 -0.26
C TYR A 82 3.50 -4.28 1.03
N ARG A 83 4.34 -3.28 0.89
CA ARG A 83 4.73 -2.42 2.00
C ARG A 83 4.84 -0.97 1.55
N ARG A 84 4.73 -0.07 2.52
CA ARG A 84 4.89 1.36 2.26
C ARG A 84 6.33 1.67 1.94
N ASP A 85 6.53 2.63 1.04
CA ASP A 85 7.83 3.27 0.82
C ASP A 85 7.86 4.54 1.67
N GLU A 86 8.47 4.47 2.85
CA GLU A 86 8.45 5.59 3.80
C GLU A 86 9.18 6.82 3.28
N ASP A 87 10.28 6.65 2.54
CA ASP A 87 10.98 7.77 1.92
C ASP A 87 10.13 8.46 0.86
N ALA A 88 9.47 7.67 0.01
CA ALA A 88 8.57 8.20 -1.00
C ALA A 88 7.36 8.90 -0.39
N ILE A 89 6.80 8.36 0.70
CA ILE A 89 5.67 8.98 1.40
C ILE A 89 6.10 10.31 2.03
N SER A 90 7.28 10.37 2.63
CA SER A 90 7.83 11.61 3.16
C SER A 90 7.99 12.67 2.06
N ALA A 91 8.52 12.27 0.91
CA ALA A 91 8.65 13.15 -0.26
C ALA A 91 7.29 13.61 -0.78
N ALA A 92 6.29 12.72 -0.79
CA ALA A 92 4.93 13.05 -1.20
C ALA A 92 4.29 14.10 -0.30
N LYS A 93 4.46 13.94 1.02
CA LYS A 93 3.96 14.92 2.01
C LYS A 93 4.58 16.30 1.78
N ALA A 94 5.89 16.36 1.54
CA ALA A 94 6.59 17.60 1.24
C ALA A 94 6.09 18.22 -0.06
N HIS A 95 5.88 17.41 -1.08
CA HIS A 95 5.39 17.85 -2.38
C HIS A 95 3.97 18.46 -2.28
N ILE A 96 3.10 17.85 -1.48
CA ILE A 96 1.77 18.39 -1.20
C ILE A 96 1.89 19.72 -0.47
N ALA A 97 2.72 19.80 0.57
CA ALA A 97 2.90 21.01 1.37
C ALA A 97 3.43 22.18 0.54
N GLU A 98 4.29 21.91 -0.44
CA GLU A 98 4.86 22.95 -1.32
C GLU A 98 3.95 23.28 -2.49
N GLY A 99 3.12 22.35 -2.95
CA GLY A 99 2.32 22.47 -4.18
C GLY A 99 0.97 23.14 -4.00
N ILE A 100 0.54 23.24 -2.76
CA ILE A 100 -0.73 23.89 -2.42
C ILE A 100 -0.62 24.67 -1.11
#